data_4884699c27094f091b85f846b2f1f577
#
_entry.id   4884699c27094f091b85f846b2f1f577
#
_cell.length_a   1.000
_cell.length_b   1.000
_cell.length_c   1.000
_cell.angle_alpha   90.00
_cell.angle_beta   90.00
_cell.angle_gamma   90.00
#
_symmetry.space_group_name_H-M   'P 1'
#
loop_
_entity.id
_entity.type
_entity.pdbx_description
1 polymer ?
#
loop_
_entity_poly.entity_id
_entity_poly.type
_entity_poly.pdbx_seq_one_letter_code
_entity_poly.pdbx_strand_id
1 'polypeptide(L)'
;IWLNEVATRDPNIGRSVLYELQQRRESIDASYADVLPRTAFKMATGTGKTVVMAMLILYHYLNKKEYHQDVRFADHFLIVAPGITIRDRLGVLYIDEGSRNDAESIDYYHQRDLIPAKYEMQLGGLNSIITITNYHQFEPKVYTGKKSSPLDGKVTWRDGEMVKQNDKEDFQSVLSRVLGKNMKGKRIVVINDEAHHCYLPKTVKIKKTDEEEKETEEENKTAMVWYEGLRQMKALGYKLQEVYDLSATPYYLKGSGYPEYSLFPWVVTDFGLVDAIESGLVKIPFLPKMDTTHELEEPVYRNIYKHISQDLPKKGQKTTKREAKAEGKENEAEKAPNLPSILNFALEQFVEDYIKYEKGTREEGELAMNLFTAPPVFIVVCNNTTVSKEVFKYIAGYESADAEGNRIFIDGHFSIFSNYQNGLPKPKQPSLLIDSMAIDDAGKTISEEFKSVFSEEIQNFKRDYAKQHGSGSADNLTEGDILREVVNSVGKQGKLGSHIRCVVSVSMLTEGWDANTVTHICGVRAFGSQLLCEQVAGRALRRKNYDLVAYNKDGEEIPRKDLKRYKAENIVWKFPPEYAHIIGVPFKTFKGGGSGTPPPPKPK
;
A
#
# COMPACT_ATOMS: atom_id res chain seq x y z
N ILE A 1 10.96 -6.65 -21.53
CA ILE A 1 11.40 -5.90 -22.73
C ILE A 1 12.76 -6.43 -23.16
N TRP A 2 13.81 -6.29 -22.33
CA TRP A 2 15.15 -6.76 -22.67
C TRP A 2 15.20 -8.25 -23.02
N LEU A 3 14.55 -9.13 -22.26
CA LEU A 3 14.47 -10.56 -22.55
C LEU A 3 13.80 -10.86 -23.91
N ASN A 4 12.74 -10.13 -24.24
CA ASN A 4 12.06 -10.32 -25.53
C ASN A 4 12.86 -9.77 -26.72
N GLU A 5 13.61 -8.69 -26.55
CA GLU A 5 14.36 -8.06 -27.62
C GLU A 5 15.75 -8.66 -27.78
N VAL A 6 16.49 -8.83 -26.68
CA VAL A 6 17.87 -9.33 -26.75
C VAL A 6 17.90 -10.84 -26.99
N ALA A 7 17.00 -11.60 -26.35
CA ALA A 7 16.92 -13.05 -26.59
C ALA A 7 16.53 -13.40 -28.03
N THR A 8 15.86 -12.49 -28.75
CA THR A 8 15.53 -12.70 -30.16
C THR A 8 16.61 -12.17 -31.11
N ARG A 9 17.39 -11.15 -30.72
CA ARG A 9 18.45 -10.55 -31.55
C ARG A 9 19.79 -11.24 -31.39
N ASP A 10 20.11 -11.71 -30.20
CA ASP A 10 21.31 -12.50 -29.92
C ASP A 10 20.95 -13.83 -29.28
N PRO A 11 20.83 -14.90 -30.08
CA PRO A 11 20.45 -16.23 -29.57
C PRO A 11 21.40 -16.78 -28.51
N ASN A 12 22.65 -16.33 -28.44
CA ASN A 12 23.64 -16.84 -27.49
C ASN A 12 23.42 -16.18 -26.11
N ILE A 13 23.27 -14.86 -26.06
CA ILE A 13 22.97 -14.13 -24.85
C ILE A 13 21.58 -14.52 -24.35
N GLY A 14 20.58 -14.59 -25.24
CA GLY A 14 19.23 -14.99 -24.90
C GLY A 14 19.15 -16.39 -24.32
N ARG A 15 19.88 -17.36 -24.89
CA ARG A 15 19.95 -18.73 -24.35
C ARG A 15 20.62 -18.77 -22.97
N SER A 16 21.68 -18.00 -22.74
CA SER A 16 22.37 -17.96 -21.44
C SER A 16 21.44 -17.44 -20.33
N VAL A 17 20.76 -16.32 -20.60
CA VAL A 17 19.83 -15.75 -19.62
C VAL A 17 18.59 -16.61 -19.42
N LEU A 18 18.02 -17.16 -20.48
CA LEU A 18 16.92 -18.12 -20.39
C LEU A 18 17.34 -19.40 -19.65
N TYR A 19 18.56 -19.88 -19.87
CA TYR A 19 19.13 -21.02 -19.16
C TYR A 19 19.29 -20.73 -17.65
N GLU A 20 19.80 -19.56 -17.26
CA GLU A 20 19.88 -19.17 -15.85
C GLU A 20 18.50 -19.04 -15.20
N LEU A 21 17.53 -18.44 -15.89
CA LEU A 21 16.15 -18.34 -15.41
C LEU A 21 15.51 -19.74 -15.31
N GLN A 22 15.79 -20.61 -16.25
CA GLN A 22 15.31 -21.98 -16.26
C GLN A 22 15.96 -22.81 -15.14
N GLN A 23 17.27 -22.68 -14.92
CA GLN A 23 17.97 -23.30 -13.79
C GLN A 23 17.42 -22.82 -12.44
N ARG A 24 17.11 -21.55 -12.30
CA ARG A 24 16.42 -21.02 -11.12
C ARG A 24 15.02 -21.60 -10.95
N ARG A 25 14.30 -21.81 -12.04
CA ARG A 25 12.98 -22.47 -12.04
C ARG A 25 13.08 -23.97 -11.73
N GLU A 26 14.09 -24.66 -12.26
CA GLU A 26 14.32 -26.09 -12.06
C GLU A 26 14.85 -26.43 -10.66
N SER A 27 15.48 -25.49 -9.96
CA SER A 27 15.85 -25.65 -8.54
C SER A 27 14.64 -25.62 -7.59
N ILE A 28 13.46 -25.26 -8.12
CA ILE A 28 12.19 -25.43 -7.43
C ILE A 28 11.83 -26.91 -7.51
N ASP A 29 11.55 -27.52 -6.36
CA ASP A 29 11.04 -28.88 -6.25
C ASP A 29 10.01 -29.15 -7.36
N ALA A 30 10.21 -30.21 -8.15
CA ALA A 30 9.39 -30.52 -9.33
C ALA A 30 7.88 -30.65 -9.00
N SER A 31 7.52 -30.95 -7.73
CA SER A 31 6.14 -30.90 -7.23
C SER A 31 5.52 -29.50 -7.22
N TYR A 32 6.33 -28.45 -7.42
CA TYR A 32 5.97 -27.04 -7.43
C TYR A 32 6.39 -26.31 -8.71
N ALA A 33 6.69 -27.04 -9.78
CA ALA A 33 6.85 -26.43 -11.09
C ALA A 33 5.63 -25.51 -11.31
N ASP A 34 5.83 -24.21 -11.12
CA ASP A 34 4.74 -23.26 -11.22
C ASP A 34 4.19 -23.33 -12.63
N VAL A 35 2.94 -23.73 -12.73
CA VAL A 35 2.26 -23.93 -14.01
C VAL A 35 2.07 -22.59 -14.72
N LEU A 36 2.28 -21.46 -14.03
CA LEU A 36 2.07 -20.11 -14.55
C LEU A 36 3.38 -19.54 -15.15
N PRO A 37 3.33 -18.85 -16.30
CA PRO A 37 4.49 -18.17 -16.89
C PRO A 37 4.78 -16.86 -16.12
N ARG A 38 5.51 -16.95 -15.01
CA ARG A 38 5.72 -15.82 -14.09
C ARG A 38 7.09 -15.18 -14.23
N THR A 39 7.09 -13.84 -14.13
CA THR A 39 8.29 -12.99 -14.09
C THR A 39 8.08 -11.93 -13.00
N ALA A 40 8.92 -11.93 -11.96
CA ALA A 40 8.76 -11.01 -10.83
C ALA A 40 9.81 -9.90 -10.83
N PHE A 41 9.35 -8.71 -10.49
CA PHE A 41 10.15 -7.50 -10.30
C PHE A 41 10.15 -7.13 -8.83
N LYS A 42 11.29 -7.31 -8.16
CA LYS A 42 11.48 -6.75 -6.82
C LYS A 42 11.83 -5.28 -6.96
N MET A 43 10.95 -4.43 -6.48
CA MET A 43 11.08 -2.98 -6.55
C MET A 43 10.67 -2.37 -5.22
N ALA A 44 11.56 -1.66 -4.56
CA ALA A 44 11.28 -0.99 -3.29
C ALA A 44 10.04 -0.09 -3.35
N THR A 45 9.42 0.14 -2.20
CA THR A 45 8.29 1.06 -2.10
C THR A 45 8.71 2.47 -2.53
N GLY A 46 7.89 3.14 -3.35
CA GLY A 46 8.18 4.50 -3.84
C GLY A 46 9.06 4.58 -5.08
N THR A 47 9.50 3.45 -5.65
CA THR A 47 10.39 3.43 -6.82
C THR A 47 9.65 3.34 -8.18
N GLY A 48 8.33 3.52 -8.18
CA GLY A 48 7.56 3.63 -9.43
C GLY A 48 6.99 2.30 -9.97
N LYS A 49 6.64 1.32 -9.13
CA LYS A 49 5.98 0.06 -9.56
C LYS A 49 4.85 0.32 -10.57
N THR A 50 3.94 1.24 -10.26
CA THR A 50 2.79 1.56 -11.13
C THR A 50 3.21 2.18 -12.47
N VAL A 51 4.32 2.94 -12.50
CA VAL A 51 4.89 3.46 -13.76
C VAL A 51 5.41 2.31 -14.62
N VAL A 52 6.08 1.33 -14.01
CA VAL A 52 6.53 0.12 -14.74
C VAL A 52 5.34 -0.68 -15.26
N MET A 53 4.23 -0.78 -14.53
CA MET A 53 2.99 -1.39 -15.05
C MET A 53 2.50 -0.66 -16.30
N ALA A 54 2.42 0.67 -16.27
CA ALA A 54 2.03 1.48 -17.42
C ALA A 54 2.97 1.25 -18.62
N MET A 55 4.27 1.20 -18.39
CA MET A 55 5.26 0.92 -19.45
C MET A 55 5.10 -0.49 -20.04
N LEU A 56 4.82 -1.51 -19.23
CA LEU A 56 4.57 -2.87 -19.70
C LEU A 56 3.29 -2.93 -20.55
N ILE A 57 2.24 -2.24 -20.12
CA ILE A 57 0.98 -2.15 -20.87
C ILE A 57 1.23 -1.48 -22.23
N LEU A 58 1.89 -0.32 -22.26
CA LEU A 58 2.23 0.39 -23.51
C LEU A 58 3.09 -0.47 -24.43
N TYR A 59 4.11 -1.14 -23.88
CA TYR A 59 4.98 -2.02 -24.65
C TYR A 59 4.18 -3.10 -25.38
N HIS A 60 3.33 -3.83 -24.69
CA HIS A 60 2.50 -4.85 -25.33
C HIS A 60 1.47 -4.25 -26.30
N TYR A 61 0.81 -3.16 -25.90
CA TYR A 61 -0.25 -2.54 -26.68
C TYR A 61 0.23 -1.96 -28.01
N LEU A 62 1.29 -1.14 -27.98
CA LEU A 62 1.82 -0.49 -29.18
C LEU A 62 2.45 -1.50 -30.13
N ASN A 63 3.20 -2.46 -29.60
CA ASN A 63 3.74 -3.53 -30.43
C ASN A 63 2.64 -4.43 -31.02
N LYS A 64 1.56 -4.69 -30.29
CA LYS A 64 0.42 -5.44 -30.83
C LYS A 64 -0.29 -4.69 -31.95
N LYS A 65 -0.36 -3.38 -31.87
CA LYS A 65 -0.91 -2.54 -32.95
C LYS A 65 -0.04 -2.57 -34.21
N GLU A 66 1.28 -2.52 -34.05
CA GLU A 66 2.23 -2.56 -35.14
C GLU A 66 2.31 -3.96 -35.76
N TYR A 67 2.34 -5.00 -34.90
CA TYR A 67 2.51 -6.40 -35.30
C TYR A 67 1.31 -7.23 -34.86
N HIS A 68 0.19 -7.08 -35.55
CA HIS A 68 -1.12 -7.65 -35.16
C HIS A 68 -1.12 -9.16 -34.95
N GLN A 69 -0.31 -9.90 -35.72
CA GLN A 69 -0.24 -11.35 -35.65
C GLN A 69 0.82 -11.88 -34.70
N ASP A 70 1.67 -11.02 -34.15
CA ASP A 70 2.72 -11.45 -33.26
C ASP A 70 2.14 -12.01 -31.95
N VAL A 71 2.51 -13.26 -31.67
CA VAL A 71 2.00 -14.00 -30.51
C VAL A 71 2.64 -13.58 -29.20
N ARG A 72 3.71 -12.78 -29.24
CA ARG A 72 4.39 -12.28 -28.03
C ARG A 72 3.62 -11.19 -27.31
N PHE A 73 2.70 -10.51 -28.00
CA PHE A 73 2.01 -9.34 -27.45
C PHE A 73 0.58 -9.66 -27.03
N ALA A 74 0.14 -9.01 -25.95
CA ALA A 74 -1.15 -9.23 -25.33
C ALA A 74 -2.32 -8.69 -26.16
N ASP A 75 -3.46 -9.37 -26.07
CA ASP A 75 -4.75 -8.90 -26.55
C ASP A 75 -5.60 -8.30 -25.42
N HIS A 76 -5.24 -8.57 -24.15
CA HIS A 76 -5.93 -8.08 -22.96
C HIS A 76 -5.01 -8.07 -21.75
N PHE A 77 -5.24 -7.12 -20.82
CA PHE A 77 -4.53 -6.99 -19.56
C PHE A 77 -5.46 -7.24 -18.39
N LEU A 78 -5.06 -8.11 -17.48
CA LEU A 78 -5.72 -8.33 -16.21
C LEU A 78 -4.80 -7.85 -15.09
N ILE A 79 -5.18 -6.79 -14.40
CA ILE A 79 -4.42 -6.24 -13.29
C ILE A 79 -5.12 -6.67 -12.00
N VAL A 80 -4.38 -7.34 -11.12
CA VAL A 80 -4.90 -7.86 -9.87
C VAL A 80 -4.23 -7.17 -8.70
N ALA A 81 -5.05 -6.65 -7.78
CA ALA A 81 -4.61 -5.95 -6.58
C ALA A 81 -5.07 -6.69 -5.32
N PRO A 82 -4.38 -6.53 -4.17
CA PRO A 82 -4.78 -7.18 -2.92
C PRO A 82 -6.09 -6.63 -2.33
N GLY A 83 -6.44 -5.38 -2.59
CA GLY A 83 -7.62 -4.75 -2.00
C GLY A 83 -8.33 -3.77 -2.91
N ILE A 84 -9.53 -3.32 -2.48
CA ILE A 84 -10.37 -2.37 -3.23
C ILE A 84 -9.66 -1.02 -3.36
N THR A 85 -9.06 -0.52 -2.29
CA THR A 85 -8.34 0.76 -2.28
C THR A 85 -7.20 0.80 -3.29
N ILE A 86 -6.44 -0.30 -3.40
CA ILE A 86 -5.35 -0.41 -4.38
C ILE A 86 -5.92 -0.49 -5.79
N ARG A 87 -6.97 -1.27 -5.98
CA ARG A 87 -7.69 -1.36 -7.27
C ARG A 87 -8.10 0.03 -7.77
N ASP A 88 -8.72 0.83 -6.91
CA ASP A 88 -9.22 2.15 -7.29
C ASP A 88 -8.06 3.12 -7.61
N ARG A 89 -6.95 3.04 -6.86
CA ARG A 89 -5.73 3.78 -7.14
C ARG A 89 -5.11 3.41 -8.50
N LEU A 90 -5.19 2.15 -8.90
CA LEU A 90 -4.69 1.69 -10.20
C LEU A 90 -5.50 2.21 -11.39
N GLY A 91 -6.59 2.95 -11.14
CA GLY A 91 -7.34 3.69 -12.16
C GLY A 91 -6.48 4.64 -12.99
N VAL A 92 -5.31 5.07 -12.50
CA VAL A 92 -4.30 5.82 -13.26
C VAL A 92 -3.72 5.06 -14.46
N LEU A 93 -4.01 3.77 -14.60
CA LEU A 93 -3.64 2.93 -15.74
C LEU A 93 -4.69 2.94 -16.86
N TYR A 94 -5.84 3.61 -16.68
CA TYR A 94 -6.77 3.94 -17.76
C TYR A 94 -6.42 5.31 -18.32
N ILE A 95 -6.50 5.45 -19.65
CA ILE A 95 -6.33 6.74 -20.32
C ILE A 95 -7.46 7.69 -19.91
N ASP A 96 -7.12 8.91 -19.55
CA ASP A 96 -8.08 9.99 -19.27
C ASP A 96 -8.51 10.66 -20.60
N GLU A 97 -9.57 10.14 -21.20
CA GLU A 97 -10.10 10.68 -22.45
C GLU A 97 -10.72 12.08 -22.32
N GLY A 98 -10.94 12.56 -21.09
CA GLY A 98 -11.57 13.86 -20.80
C GLY A 98 -10.58 15.02 -20.66
N SER A 99 -9.30 14.75 -20.42
CA SER A 99 -8.27 15.78 -20.28
C SER A 99 -7.57 16.02 -21.61
N ARG A 100 -7.59 17.28 -22.06
CA ARG A 100 -6.81 17.72 -23.24
C ARG A 100 -5.47 18.34 -22.87
N ASN A 101 -5.20 18.44 -21.59
CA ASN A 101 -3.98 19.04 -21.06
C ASN A 101 -3.22 18.00 -20.28
N ASP A 102 -2.02 17.63 -20.73
CA ASP A 102 -1.18 16.59 -20.14
C ASP A 102 -0.89 16.86 -18.65
N ALA A 103 -0.80 18.13 -18.24
CA ALA A 103 -0.57 18.52 -16.86
C ALA A 103 -1.80 18.29 -15.95
N GLU A 104 -3.00 18.19 -16.51
CA GLU A 104 -4.26 17.94 -15.80
C GLU A 104 -4.73 16.49 -15.90
N SER A 105 -4.04 15.67 -16.71
CA SER A 105 -4.36 14.26 -16.85
C SER A 105 -4.15 13.50 -15.54
N ILE A 106 -5.09 12.62 -15.23
CA ILE A 106 -4.99 11.72 -14.07
C ILE A 106 -4.28 10.41 -14.42
N ASP A 107 -4.13 10.10 -15.70
CA ASP A 107 -3.45 8.88 -16.13
C ASP A 107 -1.92 9.03 -16.14
N TYR A 108 -1.23 7.92 -15.92
CA TYR A 108 0.24 7.91 -15.86
C TYR A 108 0.91 7.98 -17.22
N TYR A 109 0.22 7.67 -18.29
CA TYR A 109 0.79 7.70 -19.63
C TYR A 109 1.15 9.12 -20.05
N HIS A 110 0.22 10.07 -19.84
CA HIS A 110 0.44 11.50 -20.09
C HIS A 110 1.18 12.17 -18.93
N GLN A 111 0.74 11.94 -17.68
CA GLN A 111 1.33 12.60 -16.51
C GLN A 111 2.84 12.33 -16.36
N ARG A 112 3.32 11.18 -16.84
CA ARG A 112 4.71 10.74 -16.74
C ARG A 112 5.46 10.77 -18.09
N ASP A 113 4.85 11.35 -19.12
CA ASP A 113 5.44 11.44 -20.47
C ASP A 113 5.96 10.08 -20.97
N LEU A 114 5.12 9.04 -20.85
CA LEU A 114 5.51 7.67 -21.21
C LEU A 114 5.27 7.36 -22.69
N ILE A 115 4.50 8.19 -23.39
CA ILE A 115 4.06 7.92 -24.75
C ILE A 115 5.05 8.56 -25.73
N PRO A 116 5.72 7.77 -26.60
CA PRO A 116 6.49 8.38 -27.66
C PRO A 116 5.58 9.18 -28.61
N ALA A 117 5.95 10.41 -28.94
CA ALA A 117 5.13 11.38 -29.69
C ALA A 117 4.47 10.81 -30.97
N LYS A 118 5.16 9.92 -31.70
CA LYS A 118 4.62 9.26 -32.91
C LYS A 118 3.43 8.31 -32.62
N TYR A 119 3.21 7.90 -31.38
CA TYR A 119 2.17 6.94 -30.99
C TYR A 119 1.01 7.58 -30.22
N GLU A 120 1.04 8.88 -29.96
CA GLU A 120 0.02 9.62 -29.23
C GLU A 120 -1.40 9.35 -29.74
N MET A 121 -1.57 9.40 -31.05
CA MET A 121 -2.85 9.16 -31.73
C MET A 121 -3.28 7.68 -31.74
N GLN A 122 -2.46 6.76 -31.26
CA GLN A 122 -2.71 5.32 -31.34
C GLN A 122 -3.29 4.72 -30.05
N LEU A 123 -3.51 5.51 -29.01
CA LEU A 123 -3.97 5.04 -27.70
C LEU A 123 -5.46 4.70 -27.66
N GLY A 124 -6.23 5.09 -28.67
CA GLY A 124 -7.67 4.81 -28.73
C GLY A 124 -7.98 3.32 -28.60
N GLY A 125 -8.83 2.97 -27.64
CA GLY A 125 -9.22 1.60 -27.34
C GLY A 125 -8.38 0.90 -26.27
N LEU A 126 -7.33 1.51 -25.70
CA LEU A 126 -6.54 0.91 -24.64
C LEU A 126 -7.40 0.56 -23.40
N ASN A 127 -8.26 1.46 -22.98
CA ASN A 127 -9.14 1.25 -21.82
C ASN A 127 -10.03 0.00 -21.97
N SER A 128 -10.46 -0.32 -23.18
CA SER A 128 -11.35 -1.48 -23.45
C SER A 128 -10.66 -2.84 -23.30
N ILE A 129 -9.34 -2.88 -23.23
CA ILE A 129 -8.56 -4.11 -23.09
C ILE A 129 -7.86 -4.23 -21.72
N ILE A 130 -8.15 -3.33 -20.79
CA ILE A 130 -7.67 -3.37 -19.42
C ILE A 130 -8.82 -3.78 -18.50
N THR A 131 -8.56 -4.74 -17.61
CA THR A 131 -9.44 -5.09 -16.50
C THR A 131 -8.63 -4.97 -15.21
N ILE A 132 -9.07 -4.12 -14.29
CA ILE A 132 -8.49 -3.99 -12.95
C ILE A 132 -9.43 -4.62 -11.94
N THR A 133 -8.93 -5.55 -11.14
CA THR A 133 -9.71 -6.29 -10.15
C THR A 133 -8.94 -6.47 -8.84
N ASN A 134 -9.59 -7.01 -7.82
CA ASN A 134 -8.93 -7.51 -6.63
C ASN A 134 -9.05 -9.04 -6.53
N TYR A 135 -8.17 -9.68 -5.76
CA TYR A 135 -8.12 -11.14 -5.66
C TYR A 135 -9.41 -11.77 -5.10
N HIS A 136 -10.16 -11.06 -4.24
CA HIS A 136 -11.44 -11.54 -3.71
C HIS A 136 -12.47 -11.83 -4.81
N GLN A 137 -12.32 -11.22 -5.98
CA GLN A 137 -13.19 -11.50 -7.11
C GLN A 137 -12.98 -12.91 -7.69
N PHE A 138 -11.90 -13.59 -7.35
CA PHE A 138 -11.69 -15.00 -7.69
C PHE A 138 -12.40 -15.96 -6.74
N GLU A 139 -12.92 -15.49 -5.61
CA GLU A 139 -13.70 -16.32 -4.70
C GLU A 139 -15.06 -16.66 -5.32
N PRO A 140 -15.43 -17.96 -5.37
CA PRO A 140 -16.76 -18.36 -5.78
C PRO A 140 -17.82 -17.84 -4.82
N LYS A 141 -18.78 -17.07 -5.33
CA LYS A 141 -19.89 -16.57 -4.53
C LYS A 141 -20.91 -17.67 -4.23
N VAL A 142 -21.48 -17.63 -3.03
CA VAL A 142 -22.61 -18.49 -2.68
C VAL A 142 -23.89 -17.84 -3.22
N TYR A 143 -24.71 -18.59 -3.94
CA TYR A 143 -25.99 -18.10 -4.44
C TYR A 143 -26.97 -17.94 -3.26
N THR A 144 -27.36 -16.73 -2.94
CA THR A 144 -28.33 -16.39 -1.87
C THR A 144 -29.73 -16.09 -2.42
N GLY A 145 -30.13 -16.71 -3.52
CA GLY A 145 -31.43 -16.48 -4.17
C GLY A 145 -32.53 -17.45 -3.72
N LYS A 146 -33.82 -17.04 -3.87
CA LYS A 146 -35.04 -17.87 -3.60
C LYS A 146 -35.18 -19.11 -4.49
N LYS A 147 -34.28 -19.32 -5.44
CA LYS A 147 -34.19 -20.55 -6.24
C LYS A 147 -32.88 -21.24 -5.86
N SER A 148 -32.91 -22.03 -4.80
CA SER A 148 -31.90 -23.03 -4.57
C SER A 148 -31.82 -23.97 -5.76
N SER A 149 -30.60 -24.32 -6.21
CA SER A 149 -30.42 -25.44 -7.13
C SER A 149 -31.07 -26.68 -6.54
N PRO A 150 -31.65 -27.59 -7.38
CA PRO A 150 -32.14 -28.89 -6.92
C PRO A 150 -31.10 -29.70 -6.16
N LEU A 151 -29.82 -29.28 -6.18
CA LEU A 151 -28.68 -29.92 -5.53
C LEU A 151 -28.27 -29.23 -4.21
N ASP A 152 -28.80 -28.05 -3.91
CA ASP A 152 -28.44 -27.31 -2.68
C ASP A 152 -28.88 -28.10 -1.43
N GLY A 153 -27.94 -28.28 -0.53
CA GLY A 153 -28.13 -29.04 0.70
C GLY A 153 -28.13 -30.56 0.56
N LYS A 154 -28.03 -31.11 -0.68
CA LYS A 154 -27.80 -32.56 -0.86
C LYS A 154 -26.43 -32.97 -0.38
N VAL A 155 -26.40 -34.06 0.36
CA VAL A 155 -25.17 -34.68 0.83
C VAL A 155 -24.70 -35.67 -0.23
N THR A 156 -23.49 -35.48 -0.74
CA THR A 156 -22.85 -36.40 -1.68
C THR A 156 -21.57 -36.94 -1.08
N TRP A 157 -21.26 -38.20 -1.44
CA TRP A 157 -19.98 -38.81 -1.08
C TRP A 157 -18.89 -38.31 -2.04
N ARG A 158 -17.85 -37.68 -1.52
CA ARG A 158 -16.63 -37.36 -2.26
C ARG A 158 -15.43 -37.81 -1.44
N ASP A 159 -14.53 -38.57 -2.05
CA ASP A 159 -13.27 -39.01 -1.46
C ASP A 159 -13.39 -39.68 -0.07
N GLY A 160 -14.53 -40.42 0.16
CA GLY A 160 -14.77 -41.12 1.42
C GLY A 160 -15.43 -40.29 2.52
N GLU A 161 -15.75 -39.01 2.26
CA GLU A 161 -16.42 -38.12 3.21
C GLU A 161 -17.79 -37.63 2.70
N MET A 162 -18.71 -37.43 3.64
CA MET A 162 -20.03 -36.84 3.34
C MET A 162 -19.89 -35.31 3.22
N VAL A 163 -19.93 -34.79 1.99
CA VAL A 163 -19.85 -33.35 1.72
C VAL A 163 -21.24 -32.82 1.36
N LYS A 164 -21.68 -31.81 2.11
CA LYS A 164 -22.89 -31.06 1.81
C LYS A 164 -22.62 -30.15 0.61
N GLN A 165 -23.37 -30.34 -0.48
CA GLN A 165 -23.29 -29.45 -1.63
C GLN A 165 -23.87 -28.09 -1.26
N ASN A 166 -23.01 -27.05 -1.31
CA ASN A 166 -23.46 -25.67 -1.29
C ASN A 166 -23.50 -25.15 -2.73
N ASP A 167 -24.54 -24.40 -3.07
CA ASP A 167 -24.65 -23.70 -4.36
C ASP A 167 -23.58 -22.60 -4.43
N LYS A 168 -22.37 -22.97 -4.84
CA LYS A 168 -21.28 -22.04 -5.12
C LYS A 168 -21.15 -21.85 -6.63
N GLU A 169 -20.82 -20.62 -6.99
CA GLU A 169 -20.42 -20.24 -8.34
C GLU A 169 -19.27 -21.15 -8.83
N ASP A 170 -19.35 -21.67 -10.05
CA ASP A 170 -18.24 -22.38 -10.65
C ASP A 170 -17.16 -21.41 -11.17
N PHE A 171 -15.92 -21.89 -11.35
CA PHE A 171 -14.82 -21.03 -11.79
C PHE A 171 -15.00 -20.47 -13.20
N GLN A 172 -15.79 -21.11 -14.07
CA GLN A 172 -16.14 -20.57 -15.39
C GLN A 172 -16.99 -19.29 -15.24
N SER A 173 -17.96 -19.30 -14.31
CA SER A 173 -18.80 -18.17 -13.97
C SER A 173 -17.99 -17.07 -13.28
N VAL A 174 -17.12 -17.45 -12.32
CA VAL A 174 -16.18 -16.52 -11.67
C VAL A 174 -15.36 -15.76 -12.71
N LEU A 175 -14.71 -16.47 -13.63
CA LEU A 175 -13.86 -15.84 -14.65
C LEU A 175 -14.66 -15.02 -15.67
N SER A 176 -15.88 -15.43 -15.99
CA SER A 176 -16.77 -14.63 -16.84
C SER A 176 -17.20 -13.33 -16.17
N ARG A 177 -17.34 -13.34 -14.83
CA ARG A 177 -17.61 -12.15 -14.03
C ARG A 177 -16.41 -11.22 -13.94
N VAL A 178 -15.20 -11.77 -13.78
CA VAL A 178 -13.96 -10.99 -13.63
C VAL A 178 -13.51 -10.39 -14.96
N LEU A 179 -13.46 -11.18 -16.02
CA LEU A 179 -12.89 -10.81 -17.32
C LEU A 179 -13.92 -10.35 -18.35
N GLY A 180 -15.19 -10.68 -18.12
CA GLY A 180 -16.23 -10.55 -19.15
C GLY A 180 -16.32 -11.76 -20.07
N LYS A 181 -17.29 -11.71 -21.00
CA LYS A 181 -17.55 -12.80 -21.95
C LYS A 181 -16.51 -12.79 -23.09
N ASN A 182 -16.33 -13.95 -23.74
CA ASN A 182 -15.51 -14.11 -24.94
C ASN A 182 -13.98 -13.88 -24.79
N MET A 183 -13.44 -14.13 -23.62
CA MET A 183 -11.99 -13.94 -23.36
C MET A 183 -11.11 -15.17 -23.63
N LYS A 184 -11.70 -16.37 -23.83
CA LYS A 184 -10.93 -17.62 -24.02
C LYS A 184 -10.03 -17.62 -25.26
N GLY A 185 -10.17 -16.88 -26.23
CA GLY A 185 -9.31 -16.84 -27.42
C GLY A 185 -8.17 -15.83 -27.34
N LYS A 186 -8.28 -14.87 -26.43
CA LYS A 186 -7.36 -13.75 -26.29
C LYS A 186 -6.14 -14.12 -25.47
N ARG A 187 -4.99 -13.57 -25.84
CA ARG A 187 -3.75 -13.66 -25.04
C ARG A 187 -3.82 -12.62 -23.93
N ILE A 188 -3.79 -13.10 -22.71
CA ILE A 188 -3.94 -12.28 -21.52
C ILE A 188 -2.59 -12.15 -20.83
N VAL A 189 -2.14 -10.91 -20.62
CA VAL A 189 -1.07 -10.58 -19.70
C VAL A 189 -1.69 -10.26 -18.35
N VAL A 190 -1.23 -10.92 -17.30
CA VAL A 190 -1.61 -10.62 -15.92
C VAL A 190 -0.54 -9.75 -15.29
N ILE A 191 -0.94 -8.72 -14.55
CA ILE A 191 -0.05 -7.88 -13.75
C ILE A 191 -0.54 -7.91 -12.31
N ASN A 192 0.25 -8.50 -11.42
CA ASN A 192 -0.05 -8.57 -10.00
C ASN A 192 0.64 -7.42 -9.26
N ASP A 193 -0.11 -6.52 -8.63
CA ASP A 193 0.42 -5.53 -7.70
C ASP A 193 0.51 -6.15 -6.30
N GLU A 194 1.55 -5.85 -5.56
CA GLU A 194 1.88 -6.48 -4.27
C GLU A 194 1.86 -8.02 -4.34
N ALA A 195 2.54 -8.55 -5.35
CA ALA A 195 2.50 -9.97 -5.74
C ALA A 195 3.02 -10.95 -4.67
N HIS A 196 3.57 -10.47 -3.56
CA HIS A 196 3.89 -11.29 -2.40
C HIS A 196 2.65 -11.95 -1.77
N HIS A 197 1.45 -11.50 -2.13
CA HIS A 197 0.18 -12.15 -1.80
C HIS A 197 -0.30 -13.16 -2.86
N CYS A 198 0.53 -13.55 -3.84
CA CYS A 198 0.13 -14.47 -4.90
C CYS A 198 1.09 -15.63 -5.05
N TYR A 199 0.92 -16.69 -4.26
CA TYR A 199 1.67 -17.94 -4.36
C TYR A 199 0.87 -19.11 -3.78
N LEU A 200 1.33 -20.35 -4.03
CA LEU A 200 0.71 -21.55 -3.47
C LEU A 200 1.47 -22.00 -2.21
N PRO A 201 0.90 -21.85 -1.01
CA PRO A 201 1.49 -22.37 0.21
C PRO A 201 1.55 -23.90 0.19
N LYS A 202 2.67 -24.50 0.67
CA LYS A 202 2.82 -25.96 0.84
C LYS A 202 2.03 -26.49 2.02
N THR A 203 1.94 -25.70 3.09
CA THR A 203 1.19 -26.04 4.31
C THR A 203 0.55 -24.79 4.87
N VAL A 204 -0.66 -24.93 5.42
CA VAL A 204 -1.41 -23.82 6.05
C VAL A 204 -1.64 -24.13 7.55
N LYS A 205 -0.89 -25.08 8.14
CA LYS A 205 -1.06 -25.44 9.55
C LYS A 205 -0.08 -24.68 10.43
N ILE A 206 -0.58 -23.66 11.13
CA ILE A 206 0.14 -22.92 12.17
C ILE A 206 -0.54 -23.22 13.51
N LYS A 207 0.24 -23.45 14.57
CA LYS A 207 -0.30 -23.55 15.93
C LYS A 207 -0.76 -22.16 16.36
N LYS A 208 -2.04 -21.99 16.65
CA LYS A 208 -2.68 -20.71 16.99
C LYS A 208 -2.32 -20.26 18.41
N THR A 209 -1.15 -19.72 18.61
CA THR A 209 -0.72 -19.24 19.94
C THR A 209 -0.60 -17.73 20.02
N ASP A 210 -0.46 -17.01 18.89
CA ASP A 210 -0.17 -15.57 18.84
C ASP A 210 -0.99 -14.87 17.75
N GLU A 211 -1.17 -13.53 17.86
CA GLU A 211 -1.89 -12.72 16.86
C GLU A 211 -1.12 -12.62 15.54
N GLU A 212 0.21 -12.53 15.60
CA GLU A 212 1.09 -12.53 14.42
C GLU A 212 0.95 -13.83 13.61
N GLU A 213 0.74 -14.97 14.28
CA GLU A 213 0.51 -16.26 13.63
C GLU A 213 -0.86 -16.31 12.94
N LYS A 214 -1.88 -15.61 13.46
CA LYS A 214 -3.20 -15.52 12.83
C LYS A 214 -3.17 -14.64 11.59
N GLU A 215 -2.51 -13.48 11.66
CA GLU A 215 -2.32 -12.60 10.50
C GLU A 215 -1.61 -13.36 9.37
N THR A 216 -0.53 -14.08 9.69
CA THR A 216 0.22 -14.89 8.72
C THR A 216 -0.61 -16.04 8.12
N GLU A 217 -1.50 -16.67 8.89
CA GLU A 217 -2.43 -17.69 8.36
C GLU A 217 -3.43 -17.09 7.37
N GLU A 218 -3.97 -15.91 7.67
CA GLU A 218 -4.89 -15.20 6.77
C GLU A 218 -4.20 -14.75 5.49
N GLU A 219 -2.97 -14.25 5.57
CA GLU A 219 -2.16 -13.90 4.42
C GLU A 219 -1.84 -15.11 3.52
N ASN A 220 -1.51 -16.26 4.11
CA ASN A 220 -1.32 -17.49 3.34
C ASN A 220 -2.61 -17.98 2.67
N LYS A 221 -3.78 -17.82 3.30
CA LYS A 221 -5.08 -18.13 2.68
C LYS A 221 -5.37 -17.19 1.51
N THR A 222 -5.11 -15.91 1.69
CA THR A 222 -5.21 -14.89 0.64
C THR A 222 -4.35 -15.25 -0.57
N ALA A 223 -3.08 -15.61 -0.32
CA ALA A 223 -2.15 -16.02 -1.35
C ALA A 223 -2.66 -17.21 -2.15
N MET A 224 -3.26 -18.19 -1.47
CA MET A 224 -3.84 -19.36 -2.11
C MET A 224 -5.03 -19.03 -3.01
N VAL A 225 -5.94 -18.15 -2.57
CA VAL A 225 -7.11 -17.75 -3.36
C VAL A 225 -6.69 -17.05 -4.66
N TRP A 226 -5.75 -16.13 -4.55
CA TRP A 226 -5.24 -15.38 -5.70
C TRP A 226 -4.56 -16.31 -6.71
N TYR A 227 -3.62 -17.12 -6.24
CA TYR A 227 -2.92 -18.09 -7.08
C TYR A 227 -3.87 -19.07 -7.76
N GLU A 228 -4.84 -19.62 -7.00
CA GLU A 228 -5.82 -20.56 -7.52
C GLU A 228 -6.69 -19.94 -8.62
N GLY A 229 -7.08 -18.67 -8.49
CA GLY A 229 -7.79 -17.95 -9.55
C GLY A 229 -7.02 -17.96 -10.86
N LEU A 230 -5.73 -17.65 -10.86
CA LEU A 230 -4.88 -17.67 -12.05
C LEU A 230 -4.64 -19.11 -12.57
N ARG A 231 -4.47 -20.08 -11.68
CA ARG A 231 -4.34 -21.50 -12.05
C ARG A 231 -5.58 -22.01 -12.76
N GLN A 232 -6.76 -21.66 -12.26
CA GLN A 232 -8.03 -22.02 -12.88
C GLN A 232 -8.25 -21.35 -14.25
N MET A 233 -7.78 -20.12 -14.45
CA MET A 233 -7.76 -19.50 -15.77
C MET A 233 -7.03 -20.38 -16.77
N LYS A 234 -5.82 -20.85 -16.43
CA LYS A 234 -5.03 -21.72 -17.31
C LYS A 234 -5.71 -23.07 -17.53
N ALA A 235 -6.22 -23.71 -16.46
CA ALA A 235 -6.90 -25.00 -16.53
C ALA A 235 -8.16 -24.96 -17.40
N LEU A 236 -8.88 -23.85 -17.42
CA LEU A 236 -10.09 -23.64 -18.24
C LEU A 236 -9.79 -23.18 -19.68
N GLY A 237 -8.51 -23.14 -20.09
CA GLY A 237 -8.09 -22.86 -21.45
C GLY A 237 -7.98 -21.38 -21.82
N TYR A 238 -7.89 -20.48 -20.85
CA TYR A 238 -7.51 -19.10 -21.13
C TYR A 238 -6.02 -19.03 -21.50
N LYS A 239 -5.67 -18.19 -22.46
CA LYS A 239 -4.28 -18.06 -22.94
C LYS A 239 -3.53 -17.05 -22.08
N LEU A 240 -2.97 -17.51 -20.96
CA LEU A 240 -2.05 -16.70 -20.16
C LEU A 240 -0.72 -16.56 -20.90
N GLN A 241 -0.43 -15.35 -21.38
CA GLN A 241 0.79 -15.04 -22.11
C GLN A 241 1.98 -14.87 -21.15
N GLU A 242 1.80 -14.06 -20.12
CA GLU A 242 2.79 -13.78 -19.08
C GLU A 242 2.07 -13.33 -17.81
N VAL A 243 2.69 -13.55 -16.66
CA VAL A 243 2.26 -13.06 -15.36
C VAL A 243 3.38 -12.23 -14.77
N TYR A 244 3.24 -10.91 -14.81
CA TYR A 244 4.18 -9.98 -14.21
C TYR A 244 3.81 -9.73 -12.74
N ASP A 245 4.75 -10.06 -11.86
CA ASP A 245 4.61 -9.88 -10.42
C ASP A 245 5.43 -8.67 -9.96
N LEU A 246 4.78 -7.63 -9.47
CA LEU A 246 5.45 -6.46 -8.92
C LEU A 246 5.28 -6.43 -7.40
N SER A 247 6.39 -6.40 -6.68
CA SER A 247 6.38 -6.30 -5.22
C SER A 247 7.65 -5.65 -4.69
N ALA A 248 7.56 -4.96 -3.56
CA ALA A 248 8.74 -4.54 -2.82
C ALA A 248 9.39 -5.73 -2.10
N THR A 249 8.58 -6.72 -1.76
CA THR A 249 8.92 -7.80 -0.84
C THR A 249 8.45 -9.16 -1.36
N PRO A 250 8.91 -9.61 -2.57
CA PRO A 250 8.48 -10.88 -3.17
C PRO A 250 9.12 -12.08 -2.46
N TYR A 251 8.76 -12.27 -1.18
CA TYR A 251 9.25 -13.33 -0.31
C TYR A 251 8.12 -14.24 0.14
N TYR A 252 8.45 -15.50 0.40
CA TYR A 252 7.53 -16.42 1.05
C TYR A 252 7.38 -16.09 2.53
N LEU A 253 6.15 -16.09 3.01
CA LEU A 253 5.83 -15.83 4.40
C LEU A 253 6.08 -17.04 5.29
N LYS A 254 6.21 -16.78 6.60
CA LYS A 254 6.28 -17.79 7.63
C LYS A 254 5.07 -18.74 7.54
N GLY A 255 5.25 -20.02 7.79
CA GLY A 255 4.15 -21.00 7.74
C GLY A 255 3.65 -21.36 6.34
N SER A 256 4.22 -20.81 5.28
CA SER A 256 3.91 -21.17 3.89
C SER A 256 4.43 -22.55 3.47
N GLY A 257 5.31 -23.15 4.27
CA GLY A 257 6.01 -24.39 3.94
C GLY A 257 7.25 -24.21 3.06
N TYR A 258 7.57 -22.99 2.70
CA TYR A 258 8.86 -22.59 2.11
C TYR A 258 9.80 -22.05 3.19
N PRO A 259 11.12 -21.96 2.93
CA PRO A 259 12.02 -21.26 3.83
C PRO A 259 11.55 -19.82 4.05
N GLU A 260 11.46 -19.41 5.32
CA GLU A 260 10.99 -18.07 5.67
C GLU A 260 11.83 -16.99 4.97
N TYR A 261 11.13 -16.00 4.39
CA TYR A 261 11.75 -14.86 3.70
C TYR A 261 12.69 -15.26 2.56
N SER A 262 12.54 -16.46 1.99
CA SER A 262 13.21 -16.78 0.74
C SER A 262 12.54 -16.05 -0.42
N LEU A 263 13.36 -15.51 -1.31
CA LEU A 263 12.91 -14.77 -2.49
C LEU A 263 12.18 -15.72 -3.46
N PHE A 264 11.15 -15.21 -4.13
CA PHE A 264 10.50 -15.96 -5.20
C PHE A 264 11.51 -16.33 -6.29
N PRO A 265 11.55 -17.60 -6.74
CA PRO A 265 12.58 -18.05 -7.67
C PRO A 265 12.45 -17.46 -9.09
N TRP A 266 11.29 -16.85 -9.43
CA TRP A 266 11.06 -16.18 -10.71
C TRP A 266 11.36 -14.67 -10.69
N VAL A 267 12.03 -14.15 -9.65
CA VAL A 267 12.48 -12.76 -9.58
C VAL A 267 13.63 -12.53 -10.56
N VAL A 268 13.46 -11.55 -11.45
CA VAL A 268 14.44 -11.18 -12.49
C VAL A 268 15.15 -9.86 -12.21
N THR A 269 14.60 -9.02 -11.32
CA THR A 269 15.22 -7.75 -10.89
C THR A 269 15.22 -7.68 -9.38
N ASP A 270 16.27 -7.14 -8.80
CA ASP A 270 16.39 -6.89 -7.37
C ASP A 270 16.81 -5.44 -7.15
N PHE A 271 15.82 -4.56 -7.08
CA PHE A 271 16.00 -3.16 -6.72
C PHE A 271 15.41 -2.93 -5.34
N GLY A 272 16.25 -3.16 -4.33
CA GLY A 272 15.87 -3.10 -2.92
C GLY A 272 15.81 -1.69 -2.37
N LEU A 273 15.45 -1.58 -1.09
CA LEU A 273 15.31 -0.30 -0.41
C LEU A 273 16.65 0.44 -0.29
N VAL A 274 17.74 -0.29 -0.10
CA VAL A 274 19.10 0.30 -0.04
C VAL A 274 19.46 0.92 -1.40
N ASP A 275 19.23 0.18 -2.51
CA ASP A 275 19.47 0.72 -3.85
C ASP A 275 18.62 1.98 -4.12
N ALA A 276 17.38 2.00 -3.62
CA ALA A 276 16.48 3.15 -3.77
C ALA A 276 16.95 4.38 -2.96
N ILE A 277 17.50 4.18 -1.76
CA ILE A 277 18.07 5.25 -0.94
C ILE A 277 19.36 5.77 -1.60
N GLU A 278 20.27 4.89 -2.01
CA GLU A 278 21.54 5.25 -2.64
C GLU A 278 21.34 5.99 -3.97
N SER A 279 20.32 5.61 -4.74
CA SER A 279 19.97 6.30 -5.98
C SER A 279 19.19 7.62 -5.78
N GLY A 280 18.82 7.95 -4.53
CA GLY A 280 18.04 9.15 -4.20
C GLY A 280 16.59 9.10 -4.67
N LEU A 281 16.07 7.95 -5.09
CA LEU A 281 14.68 7.79 -5.52
C LEU A 281 13.67 7.82 -4.38
N VAL A 282 14.14 7.65 -3.14
CA VAL A 282 13.32 7.72 -1.93
C VAL A 282 13.95 8.66 -0.92
N LYS A 283 13.21 9.02 0.13
CA LYS A 283 13.72 9.83 1.24
C LYS A 283 14.82 9.09 2.01
N ILE A 284 15.66 9.85 2.66
CA ILE A 284 16.71 9.33 3.55
C ILE A 284 16.08 9.06 4.93
N PRO A 285 16.12 7.82 5.45
CA PRO A 285 15.59 7.54 6.78
C PRO A 285 16.55 8.01 7.89
N PHE A 286 16.04 8.80 8.82
CA PHE A 286 16.67 9.04 10.11
C PHE A 286 16.21 7.95 11.09
N LEU A 287 17.15 7.15 11.56
CA LEU A 287 16.92 6.01 12.42
C LEU A 287 17.82 6.07 13.63
N PRO A 288 17.32 5.81 14.85
CA PRO A 288 18.18 5.60 16.01
C PRO A 288 19.10 4.40 15.80
N LYS A 289 20.38 4.54 16.13
CA LYS A 289 21.35 3.44 16.03
C LYS A 289 21.09 2.36 17.09
N MET A 290 20.71 2.77 18.29
CA MET A 290 20.47 1.92 19.46
C MET A 290 19.43 2.55 20.38
N ASP A 291 18.95 1.81 21.36
CA ASP A 291 18.19 2.36 22.47
C ASP A 291 19.16 2.98 23.49
N THR A 292 18.94 4.24 23.86
CA THR A 292 19.84 4.99 24.78
C THR A 292 19.12 5.36 26.08
N THR A 293 18.47 4.37 26.70
CA THR A 293 17.57 4.56 27.85
C THR A 293 18.25 5.10 29.12
N HIS A 294 19.57 5.02 29.23
CA HIS A 294 20.29 5.34 30.47
C HIS A 294 21.45 6.35 30.32
N GLU A 295 21.78 6.79 29.10
CA GLU A 295 23.02 7.53 28.85
C GLU A 295 22.79 8.98 28.42
N LEU A 296 21.56 9.39 28.10
CA LEU A 296 21.26 10.74 27.61
C LEU A 296 20.10 11.36 28.38
N GLU A 297 20.10 12.68 28.51
CA GLU A 297 18.97 13.46 29.00
C GLU A 297 17.74 13.28 28.13
N GLU A 298 17.94 12.99 26.83
CA GLU A 298 16.91 12.68 25.84
C GLU A 298 17.11 11.27 25.29
N PRO A 299 16.45 10.23 25.84
CA PRO A 299 16.58 8.86 25.36
C PRO A 299 15.95 8.68 23.97
N VAL A 300 16.65 7.95 23.12
CA VAL A 300 16.20 7.62 21.76
C VAL A 300 15.89 6.14 21.67
N TYR A 301 14.76 5.79 21.06
CA TYR A 301 14.29 4.41 20.99
C TYR A 301 14.30 3.86 19.58
N ARG A 302 15.16 2.87 19.34
CA ARG A 302 15.14 2.07 18.12
C ARG A 302 14.04 1.03 18.15
N ASN A 303 13.78 0.41 19.31
CA ASN A 303 12.73 -0.58 19.53
C ASN A 303 11.99 -0.29 20.84
N ILE A 304 11.16 0.75 20.83
CA ILE A 304 10.41 1.18 22.00
C ILE A 304 9.49 0.07 22.53
N TYR A 305 8.89 -0.73 21.64
CA TYR A 305 7.95 -1.80 22.00
C TYR A 305 8.58 -2.81 22.97
N LYS A 306 9.87 -3.11 22.83
CA LYS A 306 10.59 -4.02 23.73
C LYS A 306 10.55 -3.56 25.19
N HIS A 307 10.55 -2.24 25.41
CA HIS A 307 10.58 -1.65 26.76
C HIS A 307 9.20 -1.47 27.37
N ILE A 308 8.13 -1.41 26.55
CA ILE A 308 6.79 -1.08 27.02
C ILE A 308 5.78 -2.23 26.87
N SER A 309 6.13 -3.32 26.19
CA SER A 309 5.18 -4.39 25.80
C SER A 309 4.42 -5.03 26.96
N GLN A 310 5.03 -5.07 28.15
CA GLN A 310 4.41 -5.65 29.35
C GLN A 310 3.38 -4.70 29.98
N ASP A 311 3.58 -3.39 29.83
CA ASP A 311 2.77 -2.33 30.44
C ASP A 311 1.67 -1.82 29.50
N LEU A 312 1.67 -2.27 28.23
CA LEU A 312 0.62 -1.92 27.28
C LEU A 312 -0.69 -2.66 27.57
N PRO A 313 -1.85 -2.02 27.29
CA PRO A 313 -3.16 -2.65 27.42
C PRO A 313 -3.27 -3.92 26.57
N LYS A 314 -3.75 -5.02 27.20
CA LYS A 314 -3.90 -6.32 26.51
C LYS A 314 -5.24 -6.41 25.79
N LYS A 315 -5.25 -7.06 24.61
CA LYS A 315 -6.47 -7.36 23.87
C LYS A 315 -7.42 -8.21 24.73
N GLY A 316 -8.67 -7.80 24.83
CA GLY A 316 -9.69 -8.55 25.58
C GLY A 316 -9.80 -8.22 27.08
N GLN A 317 -9.02 -7.31 27.63
CA GLN A 317 -9.45 -6.59 28.82
C GLN A 317 -10.72 -5.84 28.42
N LYS A 318 -11.87 -6.38 28.89
CA LYS A 318 -13.19 -5.82 28.60
C LYS A 318 -13.15 -4.35 28.96
N THR A 319 -13.21 -3.50 27.96
CA THR A 319 -13.55 -2.10 28.22
C THR A 319 -14.92 -2.15 28.88
N THR A 320 -15.05 -1.44 29.98
CA THR A 320 -16.18 -1.32 30.90
C THR A 320 -17.57 -1.27 30.24
N LYS A 321 -17.69 -0.96 28.94
CA LYS A 321 -18.96 -0.95 28.20
C LYS A 321 -19.73 -2.29 28.17
N ARG A 322 -19.05 -3.44 28.22
CA ARG A 322 -19.74 -4.76 28.23
C ARG A 322 -20.16 -5.18 29.63
N GLU A 323 -19.43 -4.75 30.65
CA GLU A 323 -19.79 -4.92 32.06
C GLU A 323 -20.91 -3.95 32.43
N ALA A 324 -20.83 -2.68 31.98
CA ALA A 324 -21.89 -1.68 32.17
C ALA A 324 -23.21 -2.07 31.48
N LYS A 325 -23.15 -2.66 30.28
CA LYS A 325 -24.35 -3.16 29.59
C LYS A 325 -24.99 -4.38 30.27
N ALA A 326 -24.18 -5.19 30.94
CA ALA A 326 -24.67 -6.33 31.74
C ALA A 326 -25.28 -5.89 33.10
N GLU A 327 -24.87 -4.71 33.60
CA GLU A 327 -25.34 -4.14 34.87
C GLU A 327 -26.39 -3.02 34.70
N GLY A 328 -26.81 -2.70 33.47
CA GLY A 328 -27.84 -1.68 33.22
C GLY A 328 -27.37 -0.24 33.41
N LYS A 329 -26.04 0.00 33.45
CA LYS A 329 -25.44 1.34 33.54
C LYS A 329 -25.02 1.82 32.19
N GLU A 330 -25.83 2.63 31.52
CA GLU A 330 -25.59 3.12 30.13
C GLU A 330 -24.64 4.31 30.02
N ASN A 331 -24.14 4.91 31.09
CA ASN A 331 -23.33 6.14 31.06
C ASN A 331 -22.11 6.08 31.98
N GLU A 332 -21.10 5.25 31.66
CA GLU A 332 -19.78 5.45 32.29
C GLU A 332 -18.93 6.39 31.45
N ALA A 333 -18.42 7.46 32.08
CA ALA A 333 -17.45 8.39 31.51
C ALA A 333 -16.22 7.63 30.96
N GLU A 334 -15.80 7.96 29.76
CA GLU A 334 -14.60 7.36 29.18
C GLU A 334 -13.38 7.79 30.01
N LYS A 335 -12.60 6.81 30.50
CA LYS A 335 -11.45 7.06 31.37
C LYS A 335 -10.30 7.72 30.60
N ALA A 336 -9.48 8.49 31.34
CA ALA A 336 -8.25 9.07 30.80
C ALA A 336 -7.35 7.98 30.19
N PRO A 337 -6.57 8.32 29.13
CA PRO A 337 -5.69 7.37 28.45
C PRO A 337 -4.66 6.78 29.43
N ASN A 338 -4.48 5.46 29.35
CA ASN A 338 -3.54 4.72 30.19
C ASN A 338 -2.38 4.21 29.33
N LEU A 339 -1.31 4.99 29.25
CA LEU A 339 -0.12 4.67 28.49
C LEU A 339 1.11 4.63 29.39
N PRO A 340 2.13 3.78 29.11
CA PRO A 340 3.40 3.78 29.80
C PRO A 340 4.10 5.14 29.71
N SER A 341 4.70 5.62 30.80
CA SER A 341 5.41 6.91 30.83
C SER A 341 6.53 7.03 29.79
N ILE A 342 7.21 5.93 29.52
CA ILE A 342 8.22 5.84 28.44
C ILE A 342 7.62 6.18 27.08
N LEU A 343 6.42 5.69 26.78
CA LEU A 343 5.75 5.98 25.51
C LEU A 343 5.31 7.43 25.43
N ASN A 344 4.75 7.97 26.52
CA ASN A 344 4.37 9.39 26.57
C ASN A 344 5.56 10.30 26.28
N PHE A 345 6.68 10.05 26.96
CA PHE A 345 7.91 10.81 26.77
C PHE A 345 8.46 10.71 25.33
N ALA A 346 8.49 9.49 24.77
CA ALA A 346 8.92 9.30 23.39
C ALA A 346 8.02 10.01 22.38
N LEU A 347 6.71 10.04 22.62
CA LEU A 347 5.76 10.77 21.79
C LEU A 347 5.96 12.28 21.92
N GLU A 348 6.19 12.81 23.12
CA GLU A 348 6.47 14.24 23.36
C GLU A 348 7.69 14.71 22.55
N GLN A 349 8.83 14.02 22.69
CA GLN A 349 10.03 14.34 21.94
C GLN A 349 9.83 14.26 20.42
N PHE A 350 9.14 13.21 19.97
CA PHE A 350 8.96 12.99 18.55
C PHE A 350 7.96 13.97 17.92
N VAL A 351 6.98 14.44 18.69
CA VAL A 351 6.06 15.50 18.26
C VAL A 351 6.76 16.86 18.26
N GLU A 352 7.67 17.14 19.18
CA GLU A 352 8.51 18.34 19.12
C GLU A 352 9.38 18.38 17.84
N ASP A 353 9.97 17.24 17.46
CA ASP A 353 10.70 17.10 16.21
C ASP A 353 9.80 17.37 15.00
N TYR A 354 8.59 16.82 15.00
CA TYR A 354 7.58 17.08 13.96
C TYR A 354 7.23 18.58 13.86
N ILE A 355 7.06 19.27 14.99
CA ILE A 355 6.74 20.71 15.01
C ILE A 355 7.90 21.54 14.43
N LYS A 356 9.13 21.19 14.76
CA LYS A 356 10.32 21.84 14.20
C LYS A 356 10.41 21.63 12.69
N TYR A 357 10.16 20.39 12.24
CA TYR A 357 10.13 20.03 10.82
C TYR A 357 9.03 20.80 10.07
N GLU A 358 7.82 20.85 10.60
CA GLU A 358 6.70 21.56 9.96
C GLU A 358 6.97 23.07 9.85
N LYS A 359 7.57 23.68 10.88
CA LYS A 359 7.97 25.09 10.85
C LYS A 359 8.97 25.37 9.74
N GLY A 360 10.05 24.59 9.66
CA GLY A 360 11.05 24.75 8.60
C GLY A 360 10.46 24.60 7.21
N THR A 361 9.61 23.60 7.01
CA THR A 361 8.94 23.38 5.71
C THR A 361 8.00 24.54 5.33
N ARG A 362 7.35 25.19 6.29
CA ARG A 362 6.50 26.37 6.03
C ARG A 362 7.34 27.59 5.65
N GLU A 363 8.41 27.87 6.37
CA GLU A 363 9.32 28.98 6.09
C GLU A 363 9.96 28.84 4.70
N GLU A 364 10.41 27.63 4.34
CA GLU A 364 10.90 27.33 2.99
C GLU A 364 9.81 27.47 1.93
N GLY A 365 8.58 27.04 2.22
CA GLY A 365 7.42 27.14 1.32
C GLY A 365 6.95 28.57 1.08
N GLU A 366 7.01 29.43 2.08
CA GLU A 366 6.71 30.87 1.96
C GLU A 366 7.75 31.61 1.11
N LEU A 367 9.03 31.22 1.25
CA LEU A 367 10.14 31.73 0.42
C LEU A 367 10.05 31.23 -1.03
N ALA A 368 9.50 30.05 -1.27
CA ALA A 368 9.39 29.43 -2.59
C ALA A 368 8.15 29.88 -3.41
N MET A 369 7.44 30.92 -3.01
CA MET A 369 6.23 31.43 -3.68
C MET A 369 5.07 30.41 -3.86
N ASN A 370 4.07 30.46 -2.98
CA ASN A 370 2.70 30.00 -3.22
C ASN A 370 2.42 28.49 -3.34
N LEU A 371 3.24 27.61 -2.84
CA LEU A 371 2.87 26.21 -2.70
C LEU A 371 2.23 25.98 -1.32
N PHE A 372 0.92 26.13 -1.23
CA PHE A 372 0.12 25.56 -0.14
C PHE A 372 0.28 24.04 -0.20
N THR A 373 1.33 23.53 0.41
CA THR A 373 1.57 22.11 0.45
C THR A 373 0.78 21.49 1.61
N ALA A 374 0.19 20.32 1.37
CA ALA A 374 -0.41 19.55 2.46
C ALA A 374 0.60 19.40 3.61
N PRO A 375 0.16 19.44 4.89
CA PRO A 375 1.06 19.35 6.03
C PRO A 375 1.82 18.01 6.02
N PRO A 376 3.00 17.95 6.64
CA PRO A 376 3.66 16.69 6.89
C PRO A 376 2.78 15.77 7.73
N VAL A 377 2.86 14.45 7.51
CA VAL A 377 2.04 13.47 8.21
C VAL A 377 2.87 12.66 9.19
N PHE A 378 2.36 12.57 10.42
CA PHE A 378 2.87 11.78 11.52
C PHE A 378 2.06 10.48 11.64
N ILE A 379 2.71 9.32 11.70
CA ILE A 379 2.04 8.03 11.81
C ILE A 379 2.46 7.33 13.10
N VAL A 380 1.49 6.76 13.82
CA VAL A 380 1.73 5.81 14.90
C VAL A 380 1.17 4.45 14.52
N VAL A 381 2.03 3.43 14.51
CA VAL A 381 1.64 2.04 14.20
C VAL A 381 1.61 1.23 15.48
N CYS A 382 0.43 0.80 15.89
CA CYS A 382 0.19 0.09 17.14
C CYS A 382 0.03 -1.43 16.92
N ASN A 383 0.18 -2.21 17.99
CA ASN A 383 0.07 -3.66 17.94
C ASN A 383 -1.38 -4.19 17.94
N ASN A 384 -2.32 -3.46 18.54
CA ASN A 384 -3.72 -3.86 18.61
C ASN A 384 -4.67 -2.65 18.79
N THR A 385 -5.97 -2.89 18.63
CA THR A 385 -7.02 -1.86 18.68
C THR A 385 -7.17 -1.19 20.03
N THR A 386 -6.83 -1.87 21.13
CA THR A 386 -6.89 -1.28 22.48
C THR A 386 -5.78 -0.25 22.62
N VAL A 387 -4.55 -0.59 22.25
CA VAL A 387 -3.41 0.32 22.30
C VAL A 387 -3.60 1.51 21.37
N SER A 388 -4.09 1.29 20.15
CA SER A 388 -4.31 2.39 19.20
C SER A 388 -5.35 3.39 19.69
N LYS A 389 -6.41 2.94 20.35
CA LYS A 389 -7.42 3.80 20.97
C LYS A 389 -6.85 4.64 22.11
N GLU A 390 -6.06 4.04 23.00
CA GLU A 390 -5.43 4.77 24.10
C GLU A 390 -4.41 5.79 23.58
N VAL A 391 -3.58 5.43 22.58
CA VAL A 391 -2.65 6.35 21.93
C VAL A 391 -3.41 7.48 21.23
N PHE A 392 -4.51 7.16 20.54
CA PHE A 392 -5.33 8.17 19.87
C PHE A 392 -5.96 9.15 20.86
N LYS A 393 -6.53 8.66 21.97
CA LYS A 393 -7.06 9.51 23.04
C LYS A 393 -5.99 10.46 23.59
N TYR A 394 -4.80 9.96 23.82
CA TYR A 394 -3.69 10.78 24.31
C TYR A 394 -3.31 11.87 23.33
N ILE A 395 -3.17 11.53 22.04
CA ILE A 395 -2.73 12.46 21.01
C ILE A 395 -3.84 13.43 20.61
N ALA A 396 -5.02 12.92 20.28
CA ALA A 396 -6.10 13.64 19.60
C ALA A 396 -7.22 14.12 20.54
N GLY A 397 -7.26 13.61 21.76
CA GLY A 397 -8.36 13.84 22.67
C GLY A 397 -9.51 12.83 22.50
N TYR A 398 -10.52 12.94 23.33
CA TYR A 398 -11.64 11.98 23.37
C TYR A 398 -12.91 12.60 23.93
N GLU A 399 -14.03 11.92 23.69
CA GLU A 399 -15.32 12.24 24.25
C GLU A 399 -15.49 11.53 25.60
N SER A 400 -16.03 12.23 26.59
CA SER A 400 -16.32 11.70 27.93
C SER A 400 -17.67 12.23 28.42
N ALA A 401 -18.04 11.89 29.65
CA ALA A 401 -19.20 12.44 30.31
C ALA A 401 -18.79 13.12 31.64
N ASP A 402 -19.44 14.24 31.98
CA ASP A 402 -19.29 14.89 33.28
C ASP A 402 -20.01 14.09 34.42
N ALA A 403 -19.95 14.60 35.61
CA ALA A 403 -20.59 13.96 36.77
C ALA A 403 -22.13 13.89 36.66
N GLU A 404 -22.73 14.78 35.86
CA GLU A 404 -24.17 14.84 35.57
C GLU A 404 -24.55 13.97 34.36
N GLY A 405 -23.57 13.35 33.67
CA GLY A 405 -23.79 12.51 32.48
C GLY A 405 -23.89 13.31 31.17
N ASN A 406 -23.58 14.60 31.19
CA ASN A 406 -23.54 15.39 29.94
C ASN A 406 -22.28 15.09 29.16
N ARG A 407 -22.39 15.13 27.83
CA ARG A 407 -21.27 14.91 26.91
C ARG A 407 -20.25 16.04 27.01
N ILE A 408 -19.01 15.71 27.30
CA ILE A 408 -17.87 16.62 27.34
C ILE A 408 -16.77 16.12 26.41
N PHE A 409 -15.96 17.05 25.91
CA PHE A 409 -14.82 16.74 25.08
C PHE A 409 -13.53 17.12 25.79
N ILE A 410 -12.58 16.21 25.79
CA ILE A 410 -11.27 16.38 26.40
C ILE A 410 -10.26 16.62 25.28
N ASP A 411 -9.54 17.74 25.37
CA ASP A 411 -8.52 18.09 24.39
C ASP A 411 -7.37 17.08 24.43
N GLY A 412 -6.76 16.82 23.27
CA GLY A 412 -5.58 15.96 23.17
C GLY A 412 -4.34 16.64 23.75
N HIS A 413 -3.37 15.83 24.19
CA HIS A 413 -2.13 16.31 24.78
C HIS A 413 -1.35 17.26 23.87
N PHE A 414 -1.38 17.02 22.57
CA PHE A 414 -0.69 17.84 21.56
C PHE A 414 -1.69 18.74 20.81
N SER A 415 -1.66 20.05 21.05
CA SER A 415 -2.58 21.00 20.42
C SER A 415 -2.60 20.93 18.90
N ILE A 416 -1.45 20.62 18.26
CA ILE A 416 -1.29 20.49 16.80
C ILE A 416 -2.06 19.28 16.24
N PHE A 417 -2.21 18.21 17.04
CA PHE A 417 -2.88 16.96 16.68
C PHE A 417 -4.25 16.78 17.35
N SER A 418 -4.60 17.64 18.32
CA SER A 418 -5.87 17.54 19.03
C SER A 418 -7.05 17.79 18.08
N ASN A 419 -8.04 16.88 18.11
CA ASN A 419 -9.31 17.02 17.40
C ASN A 419 -10.28 17.96 18.12
N TYR A 420 -9.94 18.36 19.35
CA TYR A 420 -10.74 19.26 20.18
C TYR A 420 -9.92 20.48 20.58
N GLN A 421 -10.61 21.57 20.90
CA GLN A 421 -9.98 22.79 21.39
C GLN A 421 -10.92 23.46 22.38
N ASN A 422 -10.44 23.68 23.62
CA ASN A 422 -11.23 24.25 24.72
C ASN A 422 -12.54 23.48 24.96
N GLY A 423 -12.50 22.16 24.90
CA GLY A 423 -13.65 21.29 25.08
C GLY A 423 -14.67 21.30 23.94
N LEU A 424 -14.29 21.76 22.75
CA LEU A 424 -15.14 21.76 21.55
C LEU A 424 -14.47 21.03 20.38
N PRO A 425 -15.23 20.30 19.55
CA PRO A 425 -14.69 19.66 18.35
C PRO A 425 -14.14 20.71 17.37
N LYS A 426 -12.97 20.47 16.80
CA LYS A 426 -12.46 21.29 15.70
C LYS A 426 -13.22 20.97 14.41
N PRO A 427 -13.57 21.95 13.58
CA PRO A 427 -14.21 21.72 12.27
C PRO A 427 -13.37 20.85 11.34
N LYS A 428 -12.05 21.08 11.30
CA LYS A 428 -11.07 20.24 10.60
C LYS A 428 -10.21 19.50 11.62
N GLN A 429 -10.58 18.26 11.89
CA GLN A 429 -9.89 17.41 12.86
C GLN A 429 -8.56 16.93 12.27
N PRO A 430 -7.40 17.28 12.87
CA PRO A 430 -6.09 16.95 12.31
C PRO A 430 -5.65 15.50 12.50
N SER A 431 -6.35 14.72 13.32
CA SER A 431 -5.96 13.35 13.65
C SER A 431 -7.01 12.32 13.27
N LEU A 432 -6.55 11.17 12.76
CA LEU A 432 -7.40 10.08 12.29
C LEU A 432 -6.97 8.75 12.93
N LEU A 433 -7.94 8.01 13.44
CA LEU A 433 -7.74 6.62 13.89
C LEU A 433 -8.18 5.68 12.77
N ILE A 434 -7.25 4.86 12.28
CA ILE A 434 -7.52 3.82 11.30
C ILE A 434 -7.49 2.47 12.00
N ASP A 435 -8.68 1.91 12.21
CA ASP A 435 -8.88 0.54 12.68
C ASP A 435 -9.49 -0.27 11.54
N SER A 436 -9.06 -1.51 11.34
CA SER A 436 -9.59 -2.41 10.32
C SER A 436 -11.12 -2.56 10.39
N MET A 437 -11.69 -2.46 11.59
CA MET A 437 -13.15 -2.48 11.78
C MET A 437 -13.83 -1.14 11.47
N ALA A 438 -13.12 -0.01 11.54
CA ALA A 438 -13.71 1.31 11.32
C ALA A 438 -13.87 1.64 9.82
N ILE A 439 -13.11 1.00 8.95
CA ILE A 439 -13.21 1.16 7.48
C ILE A 439 -14.36 0.33 6.94
N ASP A 440 -14.66 -0.81 7.56
CA ASP A 440 -15.74 -1.72 7.14
C ASP A 440 -17.10 -1.36 7.78
N ASP A 441 -17.11 -0.52 8.82
CA ASP A 441 -18.34 -0.09 9.50
C ASP A 441 -19.04 1.03 8.68
N ALA A 442 -19.72 0.61 7.61
CA ALA A 442 -20.51 1.46 6.70
C ALA A 442 -21.68 2.21 7.39
N GLY A 443 -21.75 2.17 8.72
CA GLY A 443 -22.82 2.76 9.54
C GLY A 443 -22.47 4.07 10.25
N LYS A 444 -21.25 4.62 10.09
CA LYS A 444 -20.90 5.91 10.70
C LYS A 444 -21.45 7.06 9.85
N THR A 445 -22.34 7.82 10.43
CA THR A 445 -22.90 9.04 9.84
C THR A 445 -21.87 10.17 9.92
N ILE A 446 -21.67 10.85 8.81
CA ILE A 446 -20.84 12.06 8.74
C ILE A 446 -21.66 13.23 9.29
N SER A 447 -21.07 14.06 10.17
CA SER A 447 -21.76 15.22 10.72
C SER A 447 -22.06 16.26 9.64
N GLU A 448 -23.15 17.02 9.81
CA GLU A 448 -23.51 18.10 8.89
C GLU A 448 -22.44 19.22 8.87
N GLU A 449 -21.75 19.44 10.00
CA GLU A 449 -20.61 20.35 10.06
C GLU A 449 -19.46 19.91 9.16
N PHE A 450 -19.13 18.60 9.17
CA PHE A 450 -18.13 18.05 8.25
C PHE A 450 -18.55 18.27 6.78
N LYS A 451 -19.79 17.97 6.43
CA LYS A 451 -20.30 18.17 5.07
C LYS A 451 -20.23 19.62 4.63
N SER A 452 -20.54 20.54 5.54
CA SER A 452 -20.46 21.99 5.28
C SER A 452 -19.03 22.48 5.06
N VAL A 453 -18.11 22.08 5.94
CA VAL A 453 -16.70 22.51 5.92
C VAL A 453 -15.95 21.94 4.71
N PHE A 454 -16.30 20.73 4.28
CA PHE A 454 -15.66 20.02 3.17
C PHE A 454 -16.53 19.98 1.90
N SER A 455 -17.47 20.89 1.76
CA SER A 455 -18.42 20.87 0.63
C SER A 455 -17.73 20.92 -0.74
N GLU A 456 -16.68 21.71 -0.89
CA GLU A 456 -15.92 21.84 -2.13
C GLU A 456 -15.11 20.57 -2.43
N GLU A 457 -14.40 20.04 -1.44
CA GLU A 457 -13.61 18.81 -1.57
C GLU A 457 -14.51 17.59 -1.83
N ILE A 458 -15.69 17.53 -1.21
CA ILE A 458 -16.70 16.48 -1.49
C ILE A 458 -17.22 16.59 -2.92
N GLN A 459 -17.50 17.79 -3.41
CA GLN A 459 -17.94 17.99 -4.80
C GLN A 459 -16.84 17.61 -5.79
N ASN A 460 -15.59 17.99 -5.51
CA ASN A 460 -14.44 17.62 -6.33
C ASN A 460 -14.26 16.09 -6.37
N PHE A 461 -14.36 15.42 -5.21
CA PHE A 461 -14.31 13.96 -5.14
C PHE A 461 -15.44 13.31 -5.97
N LYS A 462 -16.67 13.77 -5.83
CA LYS A 462 -17.82 13.26 -6.61
C LYS A 462 -17.60 13.42 -8.11
N ARG A 463 -17.05 14.57 -8.53
CA ARG A 463 -16.75 14.84 -9.94
C ARG A 463 -15.65 13.92 -10.48
N ASP A 464 -14.56 13.73 -9.73
CA ASP A 464 -13.46 12.85 -10.10
C ASP A 464 -13.92 11.37 -10.14
N TYR A 465 -14.76 10.99 -9.18
CA TYR A 465 -15.35 9.65 -9.14
C TYR A 465 -16.26 9.38 -10.35
N ALA A 466 -17.10 10.35 -10.73
CA ALA A 466 -17.95 10.23 -11.91
C ALA A 466 -17.15 10.14 -13.22
N LYS A 467 -16.02 10.82 -13.32
CA LYS A 467 -15.10 10.70 -14.48
C LYS A 467 -14.52 9.28 -14.62
N GLN A 468 -14.18 8.65 -13.50
CA GLN A 468 -13.56 7.31 -13.50
C GLN A 468 -14.57 6.17 -13.67
N HIS A 469 -15.79 6.32 -13.15
CA HIS A 469 -16.77 5.25 -13.05
C HIS A 469 -18.03 5.47 -13.90
N GLY A 470 -18.08 6.57 -14.66
CA GLY A 470 -19.19 6.95 -15.51
C GLY A 470 -20.17 7.95 -14.86
N SER A 471 -20.88 8.71 -15.69
CA SER A 471 -21.86 9.71 -15.21
C SER A 471 -23.01 9.00 -14.46
N GLY A 472 -23.37 9.55 -13.29
CA GLY A 472 -24.40 8.98 -12.40
C GLY A 472 -23.85 8.04 -11.31
N SER A 473 -22.59 7.59 -11.39
CA SER A 473 -21.99 6.75 -10.34
C SER A 473 -21.80 7.52 -9.02
N ALA A 474 -21.58 8.82 -9.09
CA ALA A 474 -21.41 9.68 -7.93
C ALA A 474 -22.66 9.83 -7.04
N ASP A 475 -23.85 9.59 -7.61
CA ASP A 475 -25.12 9.66 -6.87
C ASP A 475 -25.31 8.48 -5.91
N ASN A 476 -24.58 7.39 -6.15
CA ASN A 476 -24.61 6.19 -5.33
C ASN A 476 -23.53 6.15 -4.24
N LEU A 477 -22.71 7.21 -4.11
CA LEU A 477 -21.67 7.30 -3.08
C LEU A 477 -22.28 7.38 -1.68
N THR A 478 -21.85 6.49 -0.81
CA THR A 478 -22.22 6.44 0.60
C THR A 478 -21.32 7.34 1.46
N GLU A 479 -21.74 7.63 2.68
CA GLU A 479 -20.88 8.32 3.66
C GLU A 479 -19.61 7.51 3.98
N GLY A 480 -19.70 6.18 3.95
CA GLY A 480 -18.55 5.29 4.07
C GLY A 480 -17.53 5.48 2.94
N ASP A 481 -17.97 5.75 1.72
CA ASP A 481 -17.07 6.03 0.58
C ASP A 481 -16.35 7.37 0.75
N ILE A 482 -17.04 8.38 1.31
CA ILE A 482 -16.42 9.66 1.64
C ILE A 482 -15.37 9.50 2.75
N LEU A 483 -15.65 8.73 3.79
CA LEU A 483 -14.67 8.44 4.85
C LEU A 483 -13.45 7.67 4.32
N ARG A 484 -13.66 6.71 3.42
CA ARG A 484 -12.54 6.03 2.73
C ARG A 484 -11.70 7.02 1.93
N GLU A 485 -12.34 7.96 1.24
CA GLU A 485 -11.60 8.98 0.50
C GLU A 485 -10.80 9.89 1.43
N VAL A 486 -11.30 10.24 2.61
CA VAL A 486 -10.51 10.96 3.63
C VAL A 486 -9.22 10.19 3.93
N VAL A 487 -9.32 8.88 4.20
CA VAL A 487 -8.14 8.02 4.48
C VAL A 487 -7.19 7.95 3.29
N ASN A 488 -7.72 7.75 2.08
CA ASN A 488 -6.93 7.55 0.86
C ASN A 488 -6.26 8.85 0.38
N SER A 489 -6.80 9.98 0.78
CA SER A 489 -6.31 11.30 0.36
C SER A 489 -5.53 12.05 1.44
N VAL A 490 -5.20 11.39 2.56
CA VAL A 490 -4.30 11.95 3.58
C VAL A 490 -3.01 12.43 2.93
N GLY A 491 -2.65 13.69 3.19
CA GLY A 491 -1.44 14.31 2.66
C GLY A 491 -1.50 14.68 1.17
N LYS A 492 -2.64 14.51 0.50
CA LYS A 492 -2.83 14.94 -0.90
C LYS A 492 -3.51 16.31 -0.94
N GLN A 493 -2.84 17.30 -1.52
CA GLN A 493 -3.34 18.66 -1.60
C GLN A 493 -4.70 18.75 -2.30
N GLY A 494 -5.62 19.58 -1.76
CA GLY A 494 -6.93 19.82 -2.35
C GLY A 494 -7.90 18.64 -2.29
N LYS A 495 -7.57 17.58 -1.55
CA LYS A 495 -8.43 16.42 -1.31
C LYS A 495 -8.96 16.41 0.12
N LEU A 496 -9.97 15.58 0.39
CA LEU A 496 -10.68 15.49 1.67
C LEU A 496 -9.76 15.25 2.87
N GLY A 497 -8.72 14.43 2.73
CA GLY A 497 -7.75 14.13 3.78
C GLY A 497 -6.54 15.08 3.84
N SER A 498 -6.52 16.15 3.05
CA SER A 498 -5.36 17.05 2.94
C SER A 498 -4.96 17.75 4.24
N HIS A 499 -5.91 17.94 5.17
CA HIS A 499 -5.71 18.60 6.46
C HIS A 499 -5.19 17.66 7.56
N ILE A 500 -5.21 16.34 7.34
CA ILE A 500 -4.78 15.34 8.32
C ILE A 500 -3.27 15.44 8.53
N ARG A 501 -2.88 15.52 9.82
CA ARG A 501 -1.51 15.64 10.31
C ARG A 501 -1.03 14.41 11.04
N CYS A 502 -1.94 13.71 11.73
CA CYS A 502 -1.61 12.52 12.51
C CYS A 502 -2.54 11.36 12.15
N VAL A 503 -1.95 10.18 11.98
CA VAL A 503 -2.70 8.93 11.75
C VAL A 503 -2.23 7.90 12.78
N VAL A 504 -3.16 7.36 13.55
CA VAL A 504 -2.92 6.23 14.45
C VAL A 504 -3.55 4.99 13.83
N SER A 505 -2.80 3.90 13.68
CA SER A 505 -3.26 2.66 13.03
C SER A 505 -2.85 1.42 13.79
N VAL A 506 -3.64 0.35 13.70
CA VAL A 506 -3.38 -0.93 14.38
C VAL A 506 -2.47 -1.85 13.58
N SER A 507 -2.78 -2.05 12.35
CA SER A 507 -1.98 -2.86 11.44
C SER A 507 -1.24 -1.96 10.47
N MET A 508 -0.53 -2.54 9.54
CA MET A 508 -0.09 -1.78 8.40
C MET A 508 -1.29 -1.02 7.86
N LEU A 509 -1.19 0.31 7.84
CA LEU A 509 -2.09 1.17 7.09
C LEU A 509 -2.40 0.45 5.79
N THR A 510 -3.67 0.28 5.49
CA THR A 510 -4.17 -0.54 4.38
C THR A 510 -3.21 -0.46 3.20
N GLU A 511 -2.79 -1.60 2.69
CA GLU A 511 -1.97 -1.66 1.48
C GLU A 511 -2.58 -0.73 0.44
N GLY A 512 -1.73 0.02 -0.26
CA GLY A 512 -2.22 1.01 -1.21
C GLY A 512 -2.20 2.46 -0.75
N TRP A 513 -2.01 2.75 0.53
CA TRP A 513 -1.84 4.13 0.98
C TRP A 513 -0.49 4.69 0.49
N ASP A 514 -0.52 5.77 -0.29
CA ASP A 514 0.62 6.30 -1.06
C ASP A 514 0.96 7.77 -0.76
N ALA A 515 0.64 8.24 0.44
CA ALA A 515 0.98 9.60 0.84
C ALA A 515 2.49 9.83 0.81
N ASN A 516 2.93 10.83 0.04
CA ASN A 516 4.34 11.24 -0.05
C ASN A 516 4.72 12.30 0.99
N THR A 517 3.73 12.81 1.72
CA THR A 517 3.89 13.80 2.80
C THR A 517 4.20 13.19 4.15
N VAL A 518 4.26 11.86 4.28
CA VAL A 518 4.68 11.18 5.52
C VAL A 518 6.13 11.50 5.80
N THR A 519 6.37 12.00 7.00
CA THR A 519 7.71 12.41 7.46
C THR A 519 8.13 11.75 8.77
N HIS A 520 7.14 11.34 9.59
CA HIS A 520 7.40 10.78 10.90
C HIS A 520 6.64 9.47 11.08
N ILE A 521 7.33 8.42 11.56
CA ILE A 521 6.72 7.14 11.94
C ILE A 521 7.19 6.72 13.32
N CYS A 522 6.22 6.45 14.21
CA CYS A 522 6.44 5.85 15.53
C CYS A 522 5.87 4.43 15.57
N GLY A 523 6.72 3.43 15.77
CA GLY A 523 6.34 2.03 15.90
C GLY A 523 6.07 1.63 17.35
N VAL A 524 4.81 1.34 17.69
CA VAL A 524 4.34 0.88 19.01
C VAL A 524 3.85 -0.56 18.89
N ARG A 525 4.63 -1.42 18.21
CA ARG A 525 4.32 -2.84 18.01
C ARG A 525 5.58 -3.69 17.93
N ALA A 526 5.41 -5.01 18.08
CA ALA A 526 6.47 -5.96 17.74
C ALA A 526 6.75 -5.92 16.22
N PHE A 527 8.01 -5.89 15.85
CA PHE A 527 8.48 -6.06 14.48
C PHE A 527 9.25 -7.38 14.39
N GLY A 528 8.54 -8.47 14.14
CA GLY A 528 9.09 -9.82 14.10
C GLY A 528 9.99 -10.08 12.91
N SER A 529 9.94 -9.24 11.87
CA SER A 529 10.71 -9.43 10.65
C SER A 529 11.26 -8.13 10.06
N GLN A 530 12.39 -8.23 9.36
CA GLN A 530 12.93 -7.15 8.54
C GLN A 530 11.93 -6.69 7.46
N LEU A 531 11.19 -7.63 6.89
CA LEU A 531 10.14 -7.40 5.90
C LEU A 531 9.10 -6.39 6.42
N LEU A 532 8.56 -6.64 7.61
CA LEU A 532 7.58 -5.76 8.24
C LEU A 532 8.16 -4.37 8.52
N CYS A 533 9.44 -4.31 8.97
CA CYS A 533 10.14 -3.04 9.13
C CYS A 533 10.24 -2.28 7.80
N GLU A 534 10.59 -2.95 6.71
CA GLU A 534 10.71 -2.33 5.38
C GLU A 534 9.36 -1.86 4.83
N GLN A 535 8.30 -2.61 5.05
CA GLN A 535 6.95 -2.24 4.64
C GLN A 535 6.46 -0.99 5.39
N VAL A 536 6.68 -0.91 6.69
CA VAL A 536 6.28 0.25 7.51
C VAL A 536 7.17 1.46 7.19
N ALA A 537 8.49 1.31 7.22
CA ALA A 537 9.43 2.38 6.92
C ALA A 537 9.24 2.92 5.49
N GLY A 538 9.04 2.04 4.51
CA GLY A 538 8.83 2.38 3.12
C GLY A 538 7.66 3.34 2.86
N ARG A 539 6.70 3.42 3.79
CA ARG A 539 5.59 4.39 3.68
C ARG A 539 6.05 5.83 3.88
N ALA A 540 7.01 6.07 4.77
CA ALA A 540 7.59 7.39 4.98
C ALA A 540 8.60 7.77 3.89
N LEU A 541 9.15 6.80 3.17
CA LEU A 541 10.28 7.03 2.27
C LEU A 541 9.89 7.51 0.87
N ARG A 542 8.60 7.66 0.55
CA ARG A 542 8.18 8.24 -0.73
C ARG A 542 8.55 9.71 -0.81
N ARG A 543 9.28 10.10 -1.85
CA ARG A 543 9.63 11.50 -2.09
C ARG A 543 8.40 12.32 -2.48
N LYS A 544 8.45 13.59 -2.08
CA LYS A 544 7.45 14.60 -2.47
C LYS A 544 7.81 15.26 -3.79
N ASN A 545 9.11 15.52 -4.00
CA ASN A 545 9.61 16.23 -5.17
C ASN A 545 10.68 15.42 -5.91
N TYR A 546 10.54 15.31 -7.23
CA TYR A 546 11.49 14.70 -8.14
C TYR A 546 12.13 15.71 -9.11
N ASP A 547 12.01 17.02 -8.83
CA ASP A 547 12.69 18.04 -9.62
C ASP A 547 14.20 17.96 -9.38
N LEU A 548 14.94 17.91 -10.47
CA LEU A 548 16.40 17.90 -10.42
C LEU A 548 16.93 19.29 -10.10
N VAL A 549 17.85 19.36 -9.16
CA VAL A 549 18.59 20.54 -8.78
C VAL A 549 20.05 20.38 -9.22
N ALA A 550 20.62 21.45 -9.73
CA ALA A 550 22.01 21.48 -10.16
C ALA A 550 22.94 21.75 -8.99
N TYR A 551 24.00 20.97 -8.88
CA TYR A 551 25.06 21.13 -7.87
C TYR A 551 26.41 21.29 -8.55
N ASN A 552 27.33 22.03 -7.95
CA ASN A 552 28.72 22.07 -8.35
C ASN A 552 29.47 20.81 -7.83
N LYS A 553 30.76 20.68 -8.18
CA LYS A 553 31.59 19.54 -7.76
C LYS A 553 31.84 19.51 -6.24
N ASP A 554 31.69 20.63 -5.59
CA ASP A 554 31.84 20.76 -4.12
C ASP A 554 30.54 20.44 -3.37
N GLY A 555 29.45 20.16 -4.10
CA GLY A 555 28.15 19.80 -3.56
C GLY A 555 27.27 21.00 -3.18
N GLU A 556 27.61 22.21 -3.62
CA GLU A 556 26.81 23.40 -3.41
C GLU A 556 25.76 23.55 -4.52
N GLU A 557 24.56 23.98 -4.16
CA GLU A 557 23.47 24.20 -5.10
C GLU A 557 23.78 25.37 -6.03
N ILE A 558 23.59 25.17 -7.32
CA ILE A 558 23.74 26.20 -8.35
C ILE A 558 22.35 26.78 -8.66
N PRO A 559 22.08 28.06 -8.32
CA PRO A 559 20.81 28.69 -8.67
C PRO A 559 20.57 28.67 -10.18
N ARG A 560 19.34 28.44 -10.62
CA ARG A 560 18.97 28.34 -12.06
C ARG A 560 19.48 29.53 -12.89
N LYS A 561 19.48 30.74 -12.32
CA LYS A 561 20.01 31.96 -12.96
C LYS A 561 21.52 31.93 -13.25
N ASP A 562 22.25 31.15 -12.48
CA ASP A 562 23.72 31.06 -12.57
C ASP A 562 24.23 29.85 -13.37
N LEU A 563 23.34 28.93 -13.80
CA LEU A 563 23.68 27.72 -14.56
C LEU A 563 24.56 28.01 -15.78
N LYS A 564 24.30 29.13 -16.48
CA LYS A 564 25.05 29.54 -17.67
C LYS A 564 26.54 29.86 -17.38
N ARG A 565 26.90 30.07 -16.12
CA ARG A 565 28.29 30.35 -15.69
C ARG A 565 29.14 29.10 -15.52
N TYR A 566 28.50 27.94 -15.46
CA TYR A 566 29.16 26.66 -15.26
C TYR A 566 29.21 25.87 -16.56
N LYS A 567 30.34 25.18 -16.79
CA LYS A 567 30.42 24.20 -17.89
C LYS A 567 29.55 22.98 -17.54
N ALA A 568 28.90 22.38 -18.51
CA ALA A 568 28.02 21.23 -18.32
C ALA A 568 28.71 20.06 -17.57
N GLU A 569 30.00 19.84 -17.82
CA GLU A 569 30.84 18.83 -17.14
C GLU A 569 31.08 19.07 -15.65
N ASN A 570 30.79 20.28 -15.17
CA ASN A 570 30.94 20.68 -13.76
C ASN A 570 29.58 20.78 -13.04
N ILE A 571 28.48 20.42 -13.70
CA ILE A 571 27.15 20.43 -13.12
C ILE A 571 26.74 18.98 -12.87
N VAL A 572 26.38 18.69 -11.61
CA VAL A 572 25.81 17.41 -11.21
C VAL A 572 24.34 17.61 -10.88
N TRP A 573 23.48 16.94 -11.59
CA TRP A 573 22.05 17.00 -11.36
C TRP A 573 21.64 15.93 -10.35
N LYS A 574 21.01 16.34 -9.25
CA LYS A 574 20.54 15.44 -8.18
C LYS A 574 19.18 15.87 -7.70
N PHE A 575 18.47 14.95 -7.09
CA PHE A 575 17.28 15.30 -6.30
C PHE A 575 17.70 15.99 -5.00
N PRO A 576 16.99 17.04 -4.54
CA PRO A 576 17.25 17.64 -3.24
C PRO A 576 17.03 16.61 -2.14
N PRO A 577 17.78 16.66 -1.02
CA PRO A 577 17.60 15.70 0.06
C PRO A 577 16.23 15.87 0.72
N GLU A 578 15.54 14.76 0.91
CA GLU A 578 14.33 14.68 1.71
C GLU A 578 14.51 13.61 2.78
N TYR A 579 13.95 13.83 3.97
CA TYR A 579 14.16 12.98 5.12
C TYR A 579 12.85 12.40 5.66
N ALA A 580 12.96 11.24 6.31
CA ALA A 580 11.91 10.62 7.08
C ALA A 580 12.43 10.19 8.44
N HIS A 581 11.78 10.61 9.50
CA HIS A 581 12.14 10.33 10.88
C HIS A 581 11.37 9.08 11.34
N ILE A 582 12.07 8.07 11.82
CA ILE A 582 11.49 6.78 12.18
C ILE A 582 12.01 6.33 13.53
N ILE A 583 11.12 6.16 14.51
CA ILE A 583 11.43 5.61 15.83
C ILE A 583 10.60 4.35 16.09
N GLY A 584 11.07 3.51 17.02
CA GLY A 584 10.36 2.29 17.41
C GLY A 584 10.30 1.19 16.35
N VAL A 585 10.91 1.39 15.18
CA VAL A 585 11.01 0.41 14.09
C VAL A 585 12.46 -0.04 13.97
N PRO A 586 12.80 -1.28 14.36
CA PRO A 586 14.19 -1.77 14.39
C PRO A 586 14.72 -2.12 12.99
N PHE A 587 14.60 -1.21 12.06
CA PHE A 587 14.97 -1.35 10.67
C PHE A 587 16.51 -1.41 10.50
N LYS A 588 17.01 -2.30 9.66
CA LYS A 588 18.44 -2.46 9.37
C LYS A 588 18.73 -1.99 7.95
N THR A 589 19.37 -0.84 7.80
CA THR A 589 19.72 -0.26 6.49
C THR A 589 20.94 -0.95 5.82
N PHE A 590 21.84 -1.58 6.60
CA PHE A 590 23.19 -1.95 6.14
C PHE A 590 23.64 -3.39 6.36
N LYS A 591 22.73 -4.33 6.57
CA LYS A 591 23.07 -5.74 6.42
C LYS A 591 22.15 -6.35 5.39
N GLY A 592 22.65 -6.40 4.17
CA GLY A 592 22.15 -7.34 3.19
C GLY A 592 22.12 -8.72 3.83
N GLY A 593 21.03 -9.41 3.66
CA GLY A 593 20.82 -10.80 3.82
C GLY A 593 21.23 -11.46 5.11
N GLY A 594 20.36 -12.30 5.57
CA GLY A 594 20.67 -13.39 6.44
C GLY A 594 21.90 -14.20 5.93
N SER A 595 22.41 -15.03 6.79
CA SER A 595 23.50 -16.00 6.57
C SER A 595 23.23 -16.96 5.38
N GLY A 596 23.26 -16.43 4.21
CA GLY A 596 23.23 -17.12 2.95
C GLY A 596 24.34 -16.56 2.07
N THR A 597 24.97 -17.39 1.28
CA THR A 597 25.96 -17.05 0.26
C THR A 597 25.73 -15.67 -0.33
N PRO A 598 26.78 -14.84 -0.47
CA PRO A 598 26.62 -13.51 -1.08
C PRO A 598 25.95 -13.66 -2.46
N PRO A 599 25.02 -12.76 -2.80
CA PRO A 599 24.40 -12.79 -4.12
C PRO A 599 25.49 -12.76 -5.19
N PRO A 600 25.30 -13.47 -6.30
CA PRO A 600 26.24 -13.40 -7.40
C PRO A 600 26.43 -11.94 -7.81
N PRO A 601 27.66 -11.55 -8.21
CA PRO A 601 27.92 -10.17 -8.60
C PRO A 601 26.96 -9.76 -9.73
N LYS A 602 26.40 -8.55 -9.60
CA LYS A 602 25.53 -7.98 -10.64
C LYS A 602 26.28 -8.03 -11.97
N PRO A 603 25.68 -8.50 -13.05
CA PRO A 603 26.31 -8.41 -14.36
C PRO A 603 26.59 -6.92 -14.68
N LYS A 604 27.85 -6.67 -15.09
CA LYS A 604 28.30 -5.32 -15.50
C LYS A 604 27.61 -4.88 -16.78
#